data_0565a3b07b36e03ab387a667d6aa0a12
#
_entry.id   0565a3b07b36e03ab387a667d6aa0a12
#
_cell.length_a   1.000
_cell.length_b   1.000
_cell.length_c   1.000
_cell.angle_alpha   90.00
_cell.angle_beta   90.00
_cell.angle_gamma   90.00
#
_symmetry.space_group_name_H-M   'P 1'
#
loop_
_entity.id
_entity.type
_entity.pdbx_description
1 polymer ?
#
loop_
_entity_poly.entity_id
_entity_poly.type
_entity_poly.pdbx_seq_one_letter_code
_entity_poly.pdbx_strand_id
1 'polypeptide(L)'
;MGIPDHLICLLGNLYAGQEATVRTGHGTTDWFQIRKGVRQGCILSPCLFSFYAEYIMRNAGLEEAQAGIKIAGRNINNLRYADDTTFMAESGEELKSLLMKVKVESEKVGLKLNIQKMKIIASGPITSLEIDGETVETVSDFIFLGSKITADSDCSHEIKRACSLEEKL
;
A
#
# COMPACT_ATOMS: atom_id res chain seq x y z
N MET A 1 12.06 -10.86 -11.99
CA MET A 1 12.25 -9.41 -11.84
C MET A 1 13.55 -8.90 -12.48
N GLY A 2 14.37 -9.76 -13.05
CA GLY A 2 15.58 -9.39 -13.83
C GLY A 2 16.70 -8.75 -13.02
N ILE A 3 16.73 -8.96 -11.70
CA ILE A 3 17.83 -8.46 -10.84
C ILE A 3 19.02 -9.43 -11.02
N PRO A 4 20.22 -8.91 -11.35
CA PRO A 4 21.42 -9.72 -11.49
C PRO A 4 21.80 -10.47 -10.20
N ASP A 5 22.21 -11.73 -10.32
CA ASP A 5 22.50 -12.63 -9.18
C ASP A 5 23.55 -12.05 -8.21
N HIS A 6 24.55 -11.36 -8.73
CA HIS A 6 25.57 -10.75 -7.88
C HIS A 6 25.01 -9.66 -6.96
N LEU A 7 23.97 -8.91 -7.40
CA LEU A 7 23.28 -7.91 -6.55
C LEU A 7 22.41 -8.62 -5.50
N ILE A 8 21.77 -9.72 -5.87
CA ILE A 8 21.01 -10.54 -4.90
C ILE A 8 21.95 -11.07 -3.82
N CYS A 9 23.12 -11.57 -4.20
CA CYS A 9 24.14 -12.04 -3.26
C CYS A 9 24.62 -10.92 -2.32
N LEU A 10 24.92 -9.75 -2.87
CA LEU A 10 25.34 -8.57 -2.07
C LEU A 10 24.28 -8.13 -1.08
N LEU A 11 23.01 -8.10 -1.50
CA LEU A 11 21.88 -7.78 -0.62
C LEU A 11 21.70 -8.84 0.47
N GLY A 12 21.81 -10.12 0.10
CA GLY A 12 21.78 -11.23 1.07
C GLY A 12 22.85 -11.09 2.14
N ASN A 13 24.09 -10.76 1.76
CA ASN A 13 25.19 -10.52 2.68
C ASN A 13 24.97 -9.28 3.56
N LEU A 14 24.37 -8.22 2.99
CA LEU A 14 24.07 -6.97 3.74
C LEU A 14 23.05 -7.23 4.86
N TYR A 15 22.08 -8.12 4.63
CA TYR A 15 21.01 -8.43 5.58
C TYR A 15 21.29 -9.67 6.44
N ALA A 16 22.34 -10.45 6.14
CA ALA A 16 22.69 -11.64 6.90
C ALA A 16 23.23 -11.28 8.29
N GLY A 17 22.73 -11.95 9.33
CA GLY A 17 23.25 -11.81 10.70
C GLY A 17 23.03 -10.44 11.33
N GLN A 18 22.07 -9.66 10.85
CA GLN A 18 21.80 -8.35 11.46
C GLN A 18 21.21 -8.49 12.85
N GLU A 19 21.74 -7.70 13.76
CA GLU A 19 21.29 -7.61 15.16
C GLU A 19 20.91 -6.16 15.49
N ALA A 20 20.01 -6.02 16.44
CA ALA A 20 19.59 -4.73 16.96
C ALA A 20 19.48 -4.74 18.48
N THR A 21 19.54 -3.55 19.05
CA THR A 21 19.22 -3.27 20.45
C THR A 21 18.36 -2.03 20.52
N VAL A 22 17.50 -1.93 21.50
CA VAL A 22 16.60 -0.79 21.70
C VAL A 22 17.02 -0.03 22.94
N ARG A 23 17.24 1.28 22.78
CA ARG A 23 17.49 2.18 23.91
C ARG A 23 16.17 2.71 24.44
N THR A 24 15.90 2.46 25.70
CA THR A 24 14.72 2.95 26.42
C THR A 24 15.14 3.91 27.54
N GLY A 25 14.19 4.60 28.17
CA GLY A 25 14.46 5.43 29.36
C GLY A 25 15.02 4.66 30.56
N HIS A 26 14.92 3.34 30.57
CA HIS A 26 15.37 2.46 31.65
C HIS A 26 16.68 1.70 31.31
N GLY A 27 17.27 1.95 30.15
CA GLY A 27 18.51 1.28 29.71
C GLY A 27 18.40 0.76 28.28
N THR A 28 19.33 -0.13 27.92
CA THR A 28 19.42 -0.74 26.60
C THR A 28 19.06 -2.21 26.73
N THR A 29 18.27 -2.74 25.78
CA THR A 29 17.96 -4.17 25.75
C THR A 29 19.18 -5.01 25.37
N ASP A 30 19.13 -6.32 25.60
CA ASP A 30 20.07 -7.25 25.00
C ASP A 30 19.96 -7.22 23.48
N TRP A 31 21.03 -7.63 22.80
CA TRP A 31 21.07 -7.78 21.36
C TRP A 31 20.12 -8.88 20.90
N PHE A 32 19.31 -8.60 19.88
CA PHE A 32 18.44 -9.59 19.27
C PHE A 32 18.59 -9.58 17.75
N GLN A 33 18.45 -10.77 17.15
CA GLN A 33 18.58 -10.91 15.71
C GLN A 33 17.35 -10.40 14.96
N ILE A 34 17.58 -9.62 13.89
CA ILE A 34 16.57 -9.16 12.95
C ILE A 34 16.39 -10.24 11.89
N ARG A 35 15.20 -10.84 11.84
CA ARG A 35 14.89 -11.94 10.93
C ARG A 35 14.12 -11.54 9.69
N LYS A 36 13.42 -10.39 9.72
CA LYS A 36 12.53 -9.91 8.64
C LYS A 36 12.52 -8.39 8.60
N GLY A 37 12.21 -7.87 7.41
CA GLY A 37 12.02 -6.45 7.16
C GLY A 37 13.23 -5.78 6.53
N VAL A 38 13.08 -4.50 6.23
CA VAL A 38 14.16 -3.65 5.70
C VAL A 38 14.55 -2.61 6.75
N ARG A 39 15.81 -2.20 6.73
CA ARG A 39 16.35 -1.26 7.73
C ARG A 39 15.77 0.14 7.51
N GLN A 40 15.12 0.69 8.52
CA GLN A 40 14.64 2.07 8.50
C GLN A 40 15.81 3.05 8.38
N GLY A 41 15.67 4.06 7.51
CA GLY A 41 16.72 5.05 7.22
C GLY A 41 17.81 4.57 6.25
N CYS A 42 17.78 3.32 5.76
CA CYS A 42 18.69 2.88 4.72
C CYS A 42 18.20 3.34 3.34
N ILE A 43 19.09 3.87 2.51
CA ILE A 43 18.79 4.37 1.18
C ILE A 43 18.19 3.30 0.24
N LEU A 44 18.51 2.02 0.47
CA LEU A 44 18.00 0.90 -0.33
C LEU A 44 16.61 0.43 0.11
N SER A 45 16.17 0.75 1.33
CA SER A 45 14.93 0.22 1.90
C SER A 45 13.67 0.60 1.11
N PRO A 46 13.48 1.82 0.63
CA PRO A 46 12.33 2.16 -0.20
C PRO A 46 12.27 1.36 -1.50
N CYS A 47 13.42 1.16 -2.14
CA CYS A 47 13.54 0.41 -3.38
C CYS A 47 13.21 -1.08 -3.14
N LEU A 48 13.76 -1.68 -2.08
CA LEU A 48 13.50 -3.07 -1.72
C LEU A 48 12.03 -3.29 -1.34
N PHE A 49 11.43 -2.34 -0.62
CA PHE A 49 10.01 -2.41 -0.30
C PHE A 49 9.14 -2.32 -1.57
N SER A 50 9.48 -1.43 -2.51
CA SER A 50 8.77 -1.31 -3.79
C SER A 50 8.86 -2.60 -4.61
N PHE A 51 10.03 -3.26 -4.66
CA PHE A 51 10.16 -4.57 -5.30
C PHE A 51 9.33 -5.65 -4.62
N TYR A 52 9.24 -5.60 -3.30
CA TYR A 52 8.45 -6.54 -2.53
C TYR A 52 6.94 -6.36 -2.78
N ALA A 53 6.47 -5.12 -2.78
CA ALA A 53 5.10 -4.79 -3.14
C ALA A 53 4.77 -5.22 -4.58
N GLU A 54 5.67 -4.98 -5.53
CA GLU A 54 5.52 -5.41 -6.93
C GLU A 54 5.42 -6.93 -7.05
N TYR A 55 6.24 -7.67 -6.32
CA TYR A 55 6.17 -9.14 -6.27
C TYR A 55 4.79 -9.63 -5.82
N ILE A 56 4.23 -9.04 -4.75
CA ILE A 56 2.90 -9.38 -4.24
C ILE A 56 1.84 -9.12 -5.29
N MET A 57 1.85 -7.94 -5.92
CA MET A 57 0.83 -7.55 -6.89
C MET A 57 0.86 -8.42 -8.16
N ARG A 58 2.05 -8.80 -8.64
CA ARG A 58 2.20 -9.73 -9.77
C ARG A 58 1.64 -11.11 -9.44
N ASN A 59 1.99 -11.66 -8.26
CA ASN A 59 1.48 -12.96 -7.83
C ASN A 59 -0.03 -12.95 -7.57
N ALA A 60 -0.59 -11.81 -7.17
CA ALA A 60 -2.03 -11.61 -7.06
C ALA A 60 -2.73 -11.51 -8.44
N GLY A 61 -1.98 -11.49 -9.54
CA GLY A 61 -2.52 -11.43 -10.91
C GLY A 61 -3.25 -10.12 -11.21
N LEU A 62 -2.86 -9.02 -10.60
CA LEU A 62 -3.53 -7.73 -10.79
C LEU A 62 -3.29 -7.13 -12.17
N GLU A 63 -2.15 -7.43 -12.81
CA GLU A 63 -1.84 -6.96 -14.15
C GLU A 63 -2.77 -7.58 -15.21
N GLU A 64 -3.20 -8.83 -14.97
CA GLU A 64 -4.10 -9.58 -15.85
C GLU A 64 -5.58 -9.42 -15.47
N ALA A 65 -5.86 -8.79 -14.33
CA ALA A 65 -7.24 -8.61 -13.86
C ALA A 65 -8.00 -7.65 -14.79
N GLN A 66 -9.17 -8.09 -15.25
CA GLN A 66 -10.09 -7.22 -16.00
C GLN A 66 -10.77 -6.18 -15.09
N ALA A 67 -10.78 -6.42 -13.78
CA ALA A 67 -11.28 -5.49 -12.78
C ALA A 67 -10.47 -4.18 -12.78
N GLY A 68 -11.13 -3.07 -12.51
CA GLY A 68 -10.54 -1.74 -12.49
C GLY A 68 -11.42 -0.71 -13.19
N ILE A 69 -10.94 0.52 -13.25
CA ILE A 69 -11.61 1.61 -13.94
C ILE A 69 -10.85 1.98 -15.21
N LYS A 70 -11.55 2.38 -16.26
CA LYS A 70 -10.93 2.79 -17.52
C LYS A 70 -10.62 4.28 -17.51
N ILE A 71 -9.34 4.63 -17.55
CA ILE A 71 -8.88 6.02 -17.66
C ILE A 71 -8.05 6.16 -18.93
N ALA A 72 -8.47 7.03 -19.83
CA ALA A 72 -7.80 7.26 -21.13
C ALA A 72 -7.51 5.97 -21.90
N GLY A 73 -8.46 5.02 -21.89
CA GLY A 73 -8.35 3.73 -22.60
C GLY A 73 -7.47 2.68 -21.90
N ARG A 74 -6.90 2.99 -20.76
CA ARG A 74 -6.13 2.04 -19.93
C ARG A 74 -6.97 1.58 -18.75
N ASN A 75 -6.91 0.29 -18.45
CA ASN A 75 -7.52 -0.25 -17.25
C ASN A 75 -6.59 -0.03 -16.05
N ILE A 76 -7.08 0.67 -15.02
CA ILE A 76 -6.33 0.96 -13.78
C ILE A 76 -7.10 0.35 -12.63
N ASN A 77 -6.49 -0.59 -11.94
CA ASN A 77 -7.07 -1.28 -10.79
C ASN A 77 -6.35 -0.99 -9.47
N ASN A 78 -5.17 -0.39 -9.52
CA ASN A 78 -4.45 0.04 -8.32
C ASN A 78 -3.53 1.23 -8.58
N LEU A 79 -3.30 2.04 -7.55
CA LEU A 79 -2.26 3.06 -7.47
C LEU A 79 -1.46 2.80 -6.20
N ARG A 80 -0.13 2.94 -6.29
CA ARG A 80 0.78 2.62 -5.18
C ARG A 80 1.81 3.69 -4.96
N TYR A 81 2.04 4.01 -3.69
CA TYR A 81 3.13 4.83 -3.24
C TYR A 81 3.63 4.32 -1.88
N ALA A 82 4.82 3.74 -1.85
CA ALA A 82 5.35 3.05 -0.68
C ALA A 82 4.36 2.00 -0.12
N ASP A 83 3.90 2.16 1.11
CA ASP A 83 2.90 1.32 1.76
C ASP A 83 1.45 1.75 1.49
N ASP A 84 1.25 2.97 0.99
CA ASP A 84 -0.08 3.44 0.60
C ASP A 84 -0.50 2.84 -0.75
N THR A 85 -1.61 2.13 -0.74
CA THR A 85 -2.17 1.49 -1.94
C THR A 85 -3.65 1.80 -2.04
N THR A 86 -4.08 2.28 -3.21
CA THR A 86 -5.48 2.45 -3.55
C THR A 86 -5.88 1.43 -4.59
N PHE A 87 -6.95 0.69 -4.35
CA PHE A 87 -7.56 -0.22 -5.32
C PHE A 87 -8.78 0.43 -5.94
N MET A 88 -9.01 0.15 -7.22
CA MET A 88 -10.12 0.68 -7.99
C MET A 88 -10.85 -0.45 -8.69
N ALA A 89 -12.18 -0.39 -8.68
CA ALA A 89 -13.04 -1.34 -9.37
C ALA A 89 -14.38 -0.67 -9.71
N GLU A 90 -15.10 -1.22 -10.69
CA GLU A 90 -16.43 -0.74 -11.09
C GLU A 90 -17.53 -1.23 -10.13
N SER A 91 -17.25 -2.28 -9.33
CA SER A 91 -18.19 -2.82 -8.34
C SER A 91 -17.52 -3.22 -7.03
N GLY A 92 -18.34 -3.31 -5.96
CA GLY A 92 -17.86 -3.75 -4.65
C GLY A 92 -17.38 -5.21 -4.65
N GLU A 93 -17.99 -6.08 -5.46
CA GLU A 93 -17.58 -7.49 -5.59
C GLU A 93 -16.21 -7.62 -6.27
N GLU A 94 -15.98 -6.85 -7.32
CA GLU A 94 -14.66 -6.79 -7.97
C GLU A 94 -13.60 -6.26 -7.01
N LEU A 95 -13.90 -5.18 -6.27
CA LEU A 95 -12.99 -4.61 -5.28
C LEU A 95 -12.63 -5.64 -4.20
N LYS A 96 -13.63 -6.36 -3.69
CA LYS A 96 -13.43 -7.43 -2.72
C LYS A 96 -12.55 -8.55 -3.29
N SER A 97 -12.80 -8.95 -4.53
CA SER A 97 -11.98 -9.97 -5.20
C SER A 97 -10.52 -9.55 -5.32
N LEU A 98 -10.24 -8.31 -5.74
CA LEU A 98 -8.88 -7.76 -5.81
C LEU A 98 -8.21 -7.75 -4.44
N LEU A 99 -8.89 -7.25 -3.42
CA LEU A 99 -8.38 -7.18 -2.05
C LEU A 99 -8.06 -8.56 -1.48
N MET A 100 -8.93 -9.54 -1.70
CA MET A 100 -8.70 -10.92 -1.21
C MET A 100 -7.49 -11.57 -1.87
N LYS A 101 -7.27 -11.36 -3.17
CA LYS A 101 -6.08 -11.86 -3.87
C LYS A 101 -4.80 -11.26 -3.28
N VAL A 102 -4.77 -9.93 -3.11
CA VAL A 102 -3.62 -9.23 -2.51
C VAL A 102 -3.39 -9.67 -1.07
N LYS A 103 -4.46 -9.85 -0.29
CA LYS A 103 -4.37 -10.33 1.08
C LYS A 103 -3.68 -11.69 1.16
N VAL A 104 -4.13 -12.65 0.37
CA VAL A 104 -3.55 -14.00 0.33
C VAL A 104 -2.06 -13.97 -0.01
N GLU A 105 -1.67 -13.20 -1.04
CA GLU A 105 -0.26 -13.11 -1.45
C GLU A 105 0.59 -12.34 -0.42
N SER A 106 0.04 -11.31 0.22
CA SER A 106 0.71 -10.56 1.29
C SER A 106 0.97 -11.42 2.52
N GLU A 107 0.00 -12.24 2.92
CA GLU A 107 0.15 -13.14 4.07
C GLU A 107 1.21 -14.23 3.86
N LYS A 108 1.36 -14.77 2.64
CA LYS A 108 2.41 -15.72 2.29
C LYS A 108 3.82 -15.17 2.57
N VAL A 109 3.98 -13.89 2.43
CA VAL A 109 5.27 -13.20 2.64
C VAL A 109 5.36 -12.48 3.98
N GLY A 110 4.37 -12.66 4.85
CA GLY A 110 4.36 -12.16 6.22
C GLY A 110 3.91 -10.71 6.39
N LEU A 111 3.29 -10.11 5.36
CA LEU A 111 2.60 -8.81 5.47
C LEU A 111 1.11 -9.04 5.72
N LYS A 112 0.52 -8.19 6.55
CA LYS A 112 -0.92 -8.20 6.83
C LYS A 112 -1.53 -6.87 6.40
N LEU A 113 -2.68 -6.95 5.75
CA LEU A 113 -3.48 -5.77 5.47
C LEU A 113 -4.05 -5.21 6.78
N ASN A 114 -3.97 -3.89 6.94
CA ASN A 114 -4.57 -3.22 8.10
C ASN A 114 -6.00 -2.79 7.76
N ILE A 115 -6.96 -3.68 7.98
CA ILE A 115 -8.38 -3.47 7.64
C ILE A 115 -8.96 -2.26 8.36
N GLN A 116 -8.56 -2.02 9.60
CA GLN A 116 -9.04 -0.88 10.38
C GLN A 116 -8.62 0.49 9.82
N LYS A 117 -7.53 0.53 9.04
CA LYS A 117 -7.08 1.75 8.35
C LYS A 117 -7.64 1.87 6.94
N MET A 118 -8.25 0.82 6.40
CA MET A 118 -8.85 0.86 5.08
C MET A 118 -10.08 1.73 5.06
N LYS A 119 -10.26 2.44 3.96
CA LYS A 119 -11.45 3.27 3.69
C LYS A 119 -11.92 3.04 2.29
N ILE A 120 -13.23 3.10 2.09
CA ILE A 120 -13.86 2.96 0.79
C ILE A 120 -14.53 4.28 0.42
N ILE A 121 -14.29 4.71 -0.81
CA ILE A 121 -15.09 5.75 -1.47
C ILE A 121 -15.85 5.10 -2.61
N ALA A 122 -17.14 5.42 -2.72
CA ALA A 122 -17.97 5.01 -3.82
C ALA A 122 -18.78 6.19 -4.35
N SER A 123 -18.93 6.28 -5.66
CA SER A 123 -19.78 7.28 -6.32
C SER A 123 -21.27 6.91 -6.31
N GLY A 124 -21.63 5.73 -5.79
CA GLY A 124 -23.00 5.22 -5.68
C GLY A 124 -23.24 4.47 -4.37
N PRO A 125 -24.45 3.99 -4.14
CA PRO A 125 -24.76 3.24 -2.94
C PRO A 125 -23.92 1.96 -2.93
N ILE A 126 -23.08 1.81 -1.89
CA ILE A 126 -22.31 0.60 -1.65
C ILE A 126 -22.88 -0.13 -0.43
N THR A 127 -23.12 -1.44 -0.59
CA THR A 127 -23.31 -2.31 0.55
C THR A 127 -21.99 -2.46 1.29
N SER A 128 -22.04 -2.57 2.62
CA SER A 128 -20.84 -2.71 3.45
C SER A 128 -19.89 -3.79 2.90
N LEU A 129 -18.62 -3.45 2.76
CA LEU A 129 -17.59 -4.42 2.42
C LEU A 129 -17.04 -5.04 3.70
N GLU A 130 -17.13 -6.35 3.82
CA GLU A 130 -16.57 -7.10 4.94
C GLU A 130 -15.36 -7.93 4.48
N ILE A 131 -14.27 -7.83 5.25
CA ILE A 131 -13.04 -8.60 5.08
C ILE A 131 -12.73 -9.25 6.43
N ASP A 132 -12.66 -10.59 6.48
CA ASP A 132 -12.41 -11.37 7.71
C ASP A 132 -13.38 -11.06 8.87
N GLY A 133 -14.63 -10.72 8.56
CA GLY A 133 -15.62 -10.35 9.56
C GLY A 133 -15.50 -8.91 10.08
N GLU A 134 -14.55 -8.14 9.59
CA GLU A 134 -14.42 -6.71 9.88
C GLU A 134 -15.05 -5.89 8.74
N THR A 135 -15.90 -4.93 9.08
CA THR A 135 -16.51 -4.01 8.12
C THR A 135 -15.55 -2.88 7.78
N VAL A 136 -15.30 -2.66 6.51
CA VAL A 136 -14.48 -1.53 6.05
C VAL A 136 -15.30 -0.25 6.06
N GLU A 137 -14.75 0.82 6.61
CA GLU A 137 -15.41 2.13 6.72
C GLU A 137 -15.64 2.74 5.34
N THR A 138 -16.89 3.15 5.05
CA THR A 138 -17.22 3.95 3.87
C THR A 138 -17.18 5.43 4.22
N VAL A 139 -16.44 6.21 3.44
CA VAL A 139 -16.26 7.66 3.66
C VAL A 139 -16.64 8.45 2.42
N SER A 140 -17.05 9.70 2.62
CA SER A 140 -17.37 10.64 1.52
C SER A 140 -16.13 11.26 0.89
N ASP A 141 -15.05 11.34 1.64
CA ASP A 141 -13.78 11.89 1.19
C ASP A 141 -12.60 11.30 1.98
N PHE A 142 -11.40 11.37 1.41
CA PHE A 142 -10.15 11.08 2.12
C PHE A 142 -8.98 11.81 1.47
N ILE A 143 -7.85 11.86 2.19
CA ILE A 143 -6.61 12.45 1.67
C ILE A 143 -5.68 11.32 1.24
N PHE A 144 -5.32 11.30 -0.06
CA PHE A 144 -4.35 10.39 -0.63
C PHE A 144 -3.16 11.18 -1.18
N LEU A 145 -1.96 10.88 -0.70
CA LEU A 145 -0.72 11.57 -1.08
C LEU A 145 -0.82 13.10 -1.02
N GLY A 146 -1.55 13.60 -0.02
CA GLY A 146 -1.74 15.02 0.15
C GLY A 146 -2.89 15.63 -0.65
N SER A 147 -3.54 14.91 -1.56
CA SER A 147 -4.70 15.38 -2.33
C SER A 147 -6.02 14.88 -1.74
N LYS A 148 -7.02 15.76 -1.68
CA LYS A 148 -8.36 15.40 -1.22
C LYS A 148 -9.15 14.79 -2.37
N ILE A 149 -9.61 13.56 -2.18
CA ILE A 149 -10.47 12.82 -3.12
C ILE A 149 -11.86 12.75 -2.51
N THR A 150 -12.88 13.03 -3.32
CA THR A 150 -14.29 13.06 -2.90
C THR A 150 -15.14 12.10 -3.73
N ALA A 151 -16.20 11.56 -3.13
CA ALA A 151 -17.10 10.61 -3.79
C ALA A 151 -17.95 11.27 -4.89
N ASP A 152 -18.23 12.56 -4.78
CA ASP A 152 -19.01 13.34 -5.74
C ASP A 152 -18.19 13.85 -6.93
N SER A 153 -16.89 13.55 -6.97
CA SER A 153 -15.95 14.03 -7.98
C SER A 153 -15.80 15.56 -8.02
N ASP A 154 -16.20 16.29 -6.97
CA ASP A 154 -16.03 17.74 -6.88
C ASP A 154 -14.58 18.07 -6.48
N CYS A 155 -13.79 18.56 -7.43
CA CYS A 155 -12.41 18.98 -7.20
C CYS A 155 -12.29 20.42 -6.64
N SER A 156 -13.39 21.16 -6.46
CA SER A 156 -13.38 22.57 -6.00
C SER A 156 -12.67 22.76 -4.66
N HIS A 157 -12.86 21.81 -3.75
CA HIS A 157 -12.21 21.84 -2.44
C HIS A 157 -10.69 21.60 -2.54
N GLU A 158 -10.26 20.70 -3.42
CA GLU A 158 -8.83 20.44 -3.62
C GLU A 158 -8.15 21.63 -4.31
N ILE A 159 -8.78 22.24 -5.30
CA ILE A 159 -8.26 23.45 -5.96
C ILE A 159 -8.07 24.57 -4.95
N LYS A 160 -9.07 24.86 -4.13
CA LYS A 160 -8.98 25.89 -3.07
C LYS A 160 -7.87 25.58 -2.07
N ARG A 161 -7.72 24.32 -1.69
CA ARG A 161 -6.68 23.88 -0.76
C ARG A 161 -5.28 24.05 -1.37
N ALA A 162 -5.08 23.63 -2.62
CA ALA A 162 -3.82 23.80 -3.34
C ALA A 162 -3.43 25.26 -3.47
N CYS A 163 -4.35 26.13 -3.91
CA CYS A 163 -4.13 27.59 -3.97
C CYS A 163 -3.75 28.18 -2.60
N SER A 164 -4.41 27.78 -1.52
CA SER A 164 -4.11 28.29 -0.17
C SER A 164 -2.76 27.82 0.39
N LEU A 165 -2.18 26.74 -0.16
CA LEU A 165 -0.84 26.27 0.19
C LEU A 165 0.24 27.09 -0.53
N GLU A 166 0.00 27.51 -1.78
CA GLU A 166 0.93 28.36 -2.53
C GLU A 166 1.04 29.77 -1.92
N GLU A 167 -0.05 30.32 -1.36
CA GLU A 167 -0.04 31.62 -0.69
C GLU A 167 0.79 31.65 0.62
N LYS A 168 1.17 30.49 1.16
CA LYS A 168 1.94 30.35 2.41
C LYS A 168 3.43 30.08 2.22
N LEU A 169 3.88 29.97 0.98
CA LEU A 169 5.29 29.79 0.58
C LEU A 169 5.90 31.11 0.14
#